data_b44a7a8aee35cd968ebacd4d6117076b
#
_entry.id   b44a7a8aee35cd968ebacd4d6117076b
#
_cell.length_a   1.000
_cell.length_b   1.000
_cell.length_c   1.000
_cell.angle_alpha   90.00
_cell.angle_beta   90.00
_cell.angle_gamma   90.00
#
_symmetry.space_group_name_H-M   'P 1'
#
loop_
_entity.id
_entity.type
_entity.pdbx_description
1 polymer ?
#
loop_
_entity_poly.entity_id
_entity_poly.type
_entity_poly.pdbx_seq_one_letter_code
_entity_poly.pdbx_strand_id
1 'polypeptide(L)'
;MSEQKKTVLITGGAMGQGRAHAVKYAQNGFNVVLADMLDPEDERFQETIKELNELGAEVLAVKANICSTPDMENLFAKAWEKFGRLDVVIANAGVINFGNTWELTDEQVEKVINIDLIGTWRTDKYATQYMLKQGFGRIINIASTSGLYGTPKLATYCMAKWGVLGLTKTLAKEVGSKGIIVNALCPTKVKTPMCET
;
A
#
# COMPACT_ATOMS: atom_id res chain seq x y z
N MET A 1 -20.23 -5.75 -25.37
CA MET A 1 -18.92 -6.11 -24.74
C MET A 1 -19.05 -5.79 -23.27
N SER A 2 -18.86 -6.75 -22.38
CA SER A 2 -18.88 -6.49 -20.93
C SER A 2 -17.71 -5.53 -20.61
N GLU A 3 -18.01 -4.45 -19.89
CA GLU A 3 -16.98 -3.51 -19.44
C GLU A 3 -15.97 -4.26 -18.58
N GLN A 4 -14.68 -4.14 -18.89
CA GLN A 4 -13.63 -4.81 -18.14
C GLN A 4 -13.63 -4.31 -16.69
N LYS A 5 -13.72 -5.21 -15.71
CA LYS A 5 -13.70 -4.87 -14.28
C LYS A 5 -12.43 -4.06 -13.94
N LYS A 6 -12.59 -3.03 -13.13
CA LYS A 6 -11.48 -2.23 -12.60
C LYS A 6 -10.63 -3.07 -11.64
N THR A 7 -9.36 -2.72 -11.51
CA THR A 7 -8.39 -3.44 -10.68
C THR A 7 -7.78 -2.52 -9.62
N VAL A 8 -7.76 -2.98 -8.37
CA VAL A 8 -7.03 -2.35 -7.26
C VAL A 8 -5.87 -3.24 -6.82
N LEU A 9 -4.70 -2.64 -6.57
CA LEU A 9 -3.53 -3.29 -5.96
C LEU A 9 -3.31 -2.69 -4.57
N ILE A 10 -3.13 -3.55 -3.56
CA ILE A 10 -2.98 -3.14 -2.15
C ILE A 10 -1.76 -3.83 -1.55
N THR A 11 -0.79 -3.05 -1.06
CA THR A 11 0.34 -3.58 -0.29
C THR A 11 -0.01 -3.71 1.20
N GLY A 12 0.49 -4.74 1.89
CA GLY A 12 0.05 -5.09 3.24
C GLY A 12 -1.42 -5.50 3.26
N GLY A 13 -1.82 -6.29 2.25
CA GLY A 13 -3.22 -6.59 1.97
C GLY A 13 -3.81 -7.77 2.74
N ALA A 14 -2.98 -8.58 3.42
CA ALA A 14 -3.43 -9.79 4.06
C ALA A 14 -4.31 -9.56 5.30
N MET A 15 -4.17 -8.45 5.98
CA MET A 15 -4.89 -8.16 7.23
C MET A 15 -5.12 -6.67 7.47
N GLY A 16 -5.78 -6.34 8.59
CA GLY A 16 -5.91 -4.97 9.09
C GLY A 16 -6.56 -4.00 8.10
N GLN A 17 -5.99 -2.81 7.94
CA GLN A 17 -6.50 -1.80 7.01
C GLN A 17 -6.43 -2.27 5.56
N GLY A 18 -5.37 -2.97 5.16
CA GLY A 18 -5.23 -3.50 3.79
C GLY A 18 -6.37 -4.44 3.43
N ARG A 19 -6.72 -5.41 4.31
CA ARG A 19 -7.90 -6.26 4.15
C ARG A 19 -9.19 -5.44 4.05
N ALA A 20 -9.39 -4.46 4.94
CA ALA A 20 -10.60 -3.63 4.92
C ALA A 20 -10.75 -2.84 3.61
N HIS A 21 -9.66 -2.30 3.08
CA HIS A 21 -9.64 -1.68 1.76
C HIS A 21 -9.99 -2.69 0.67
N ALA A 22 -9.38 -3.87 0.67
CA ALA A 22 -9.62 -4.93 -0.30
C ALA A 22 -11.11 -5.33 -0.34
N VAL A 23 -11.69 -5.60 0.82
CA VAL A 23 -13.13 -5.92 0.97
C VAL A 23 -14.01 -4.81 0.39
N LYS A 24 -13.69 -3.54 0.71
CA LYS A 24 -14.48 -2.41 0.19
C LYS A 24 -14.40 -2.29 -1.32
N TYR A 25 -13.24 -2.50 -1.94
CA TYR A 25 -13.10 -2.49 -3.39
C TYR A 25 -13.79 -3.69 -4.04
N ALA A 26 -13.70 -4.89 -3.47
CA ALA A 26 -14.43 -6.07 -3.94
C ALA A 26 -15.94 -5.86 -3.96
N GLN A 27 -16.50 -5.30 -2.87
CA GLN A 27 -17.92 -4.90 -2.79
C GLN A 27 -18.36 -3.91 -3.89
N ASN A 28 -17.41 -3.15 -4.42
CA ASN A 28 -17.66 -2.21 -5.53
C ASN A 28 -17.28 -2.80 -6.90
N GLY A 29 -17.14 -4.13 -7.01
CA GLY A 29 -16.97 -4.84 -8.26
C GLY A 29 -15.56 -4.80 -8.85
N PHE A 30 -14.53 -4.46 -8.05
CA PHE A 30 -13.14 -4.48 -8.51
C PHE A 30 -12.54 -5.89 -8.44
N ASN A 31 -11.62 -6.19 -9.36
CA ASN A 31 -10.62 -7.22 -9.16
C ASN A 31 -9.57 -6.74 -8.16
N VAL A 32 -8.99 -7.63 -7.38
CA VAL A 32 -8.11 -7.27 -6.27
C VAL A 32 -6.76 -7.97 -6.37
N VAL A 33 -5.68 -7.18 -6.37
CA VAL A 33 -4.32 -7.67 -6.19
C VAL A 33 -3.90 -7.39 -4.76
N LEU A 34 -3.57 -8.44 -4.02
CA LEU A 34 -3.05 -8.35 -2.66
C LEU A 34 -1.55 -8.67 -2.65
N ALA A 35 -0.77 -7.78 -2.11
CA ALA A 35 0.66 -8.00 -1.85
C ALA A 35 0.92 -7.97 -0.34
N ASP A 36 1.64 -8.95 0.17
CA ASP A 36 2.04 -9.02 1.57
C ASP A 36 3.38 -9.76 1.71
N MET A 37 4.06 -9.59 2.84
CA MET A 37 5.23 -10.40 3.20
C MET A 37 4.86 -11.83 3.57
N LEU A 38 3.61 -12.05 3.99
CA LEU A 38 3.08 -13.37 4.27
C LEU A 38 3.04 -14.20 2.99
N ASP A 39 3.23 -15.50 3.15
CA ASP A 39 2.97 -16.45 2.07
C ASP A 39 1.47 -16.46 1.76
N PRO A 40 1.04 -16.55 0.49
CA PRO A 40 -0.37 -16.71 0.15
C PRO A 40 -1.05 -17.91 0.83
N GLU A 41 -0.28 -18.94 1.24
CA GLU A 41 -0.79 -20.11 1.98
C GLU A 41 -0.96 -19.83 3.49
N ASP A 42 -0.51 -18.69 4.02
CA ASP A 42 -0.74 -18.29 5.41
C ASP A 42 -2.24 -18.15 5.69
N GLU A 43 -2.72 -18.71 6.79
CA GLU A 43 -4.13 -18.77 7.14
C GLU A 43 -4.80 -17.37 7.13
N ARG A 44 -4.11 -16.36 7.63
CA ARG A 44 -4.59 -14.97 7.65
C ARG A 44 -4.77 -14.40 6.24
N PHE A 45 -3.91 -14.78 5.32
CA PHE A 45 -4.00 -14.37 3.93
C PHE A 45 -5.13 -15.12 3.23
N GLN A 46 -5.25 -16.43 3.48
CA GLN A 46 -6.32 -17.28 2.94
C GLN A 46 -7.72 -16.82 3.39
N GLU A 47 -7.89 -16.42 4.65
CA GLU A 47 -9.15 -15.84 5.12
C GLU A 47 -9.56 -14.61 4.30
N THR A 48 -8.60 -13.71 4.03
CA THR A 48 -8.86 -12.52 3.22
C THR A 48 -9.20 -12.89 1.78
N ILE A 49 -8.45 -13.79 1.15
CA ILE A 49 -8.71 -14.26 -0.22
C ILE A 49 -10.12 -14.88 -0.32
N LYS A 50 -10.48 -15.73 0.65
CA LYS A 50 -11.79 -16.35 0.70
C LYS A 50 -12.92 -15.33 0.75
N GLU A 51 -12.83 -14.35 1.67
CA GLU A 51 -13.83 -13.28 1.79
C GLU A 51 -13.99 -12.50 0.47
N LEU A 52 -12.89 -12.17 -0.21
CA LEU A 52 -12.94 -11.44 -1.48
C LEU A 52 -13.58 -12.27 -2.61
N ASN A 53 -13.28 -13.58 -2.67
CA ASN A 53 -13.89 -14.49 -3.63
C ASN A 53 -15.41 -14.64 -3.40
N GLU A 54 -15.86 -14.70 -2.13
CA GLU A 54 -17.28 -14.72 -1.76
C GLU A 54 -18.02 -13.43 -2.21
N LEU A 55 -17.31 -12.30 -2.28
CA LEU A 55 -17.81 -11.05 -2.83
C LEU A 55 -17.78 -10.97 -4.37
N GLY A 56 -17.32 -12.03 -5.04
CA GLY A 56 -17.25 -12.12 -6.49
C GLY A 56 -16.08 -11.37 -7.13
N ALA A 57 -15.07 -10.98 -6.34
CA ALA A 57 -13.84 -10.42 -6.88
C ALA A 57 -12.92 -11.51 -7.42
N GLU A 58 -12.26 -11.25 -8.55
CA GLU A 58 -11.12 -12.05 -8.94
C GLU A 58 -9.89 -11.57 -8.20
N VAL A 59 -9.19 -12.49 -7.50
CA VAL A 59 -8.08 -12.17 -6.62
C VAL A 59 -6.76 -12.66 -7.21
N LEU A 60 -5.72 -11.83 -7.08
CA LEU A 60 -4.32 -12.20 -7.26
C LEU A 60 -3.57 -11.93 -5.97
N ALA A 61 -3.16 -12.95 -5.26
CA ALA A 61 -2.33 -12.84 -4.08
C ALA A 61 -0.85 -13.07 -4.43
N VAL A 62 0.02 -12.18 -4.00
CA VAL A 62 1.46 -12.24 -4.29
C VAL A 62 2.24 -11.99 -3.00
N LYS A 63 3.13 -12.92 -2.66
CA LYS A 63 4.14 -12.66 -1.64
C LYS A 63 5.13 -11.63 -2.18
N ALA A 64 5.25 -10.49 -1.52
CA ALA A 64 6.14 -9.42 -1.95
C ALA A 64 6.63 -8.58 -0.77
N ASN A 65 7.93 -8.35 -0.73
CA ASN A 65 8.56 -7.39 0.15
C ASN A 65 8.68 -6.03 -0.55
N ILE A 66 7.98 -5.03 -0.07
CA ILE A 66 8.03 -3.67 -0.66
C ILE A 66 9.43 -3.03 -0.57
N CYS A 67 10.32 -3.58 0.27
CA CYS A 67 11.72 -3.16 0.34
C CYS A 67 12.60 -3.80 -0.74
N SER A 68 12.09 -4.83 -1.44
CA SER A 68 12.80 -5.56 -2.50
C SER A 68 12.39 -5.07 -3.88
N THR A 69 13.34 -4.55 -4.64
CA THR A 69 13.09 -4.13 -6.04
C THR A 69 12.61 -5.30 -6.90
N PRO A 70 13.25 -6.48 -6.89
CA PRO A 70 12.77 -7.62 -7.68
C PRO A 70 11.35 -8.06 -7.33
N ASP A 71 10.98 -8.05 -6.04
CA ASP A 71 9.62 -8.44 -5.63
C ASP A 71 8.58 -7.45 -6.18
N MET A 72 8.89 -6.15 -6.14
CA MET A 72 7.99 -5.12 -6.66
C MET A 72 7.87 -5.17 -8.19
N GLU A 73 8.95 -5.44 -8.90
CA GLU A 73 8.90 -5.69 -10.33
C GLU A 73 8.00 -6.87 -10.68
N ASN A 74 8.20 -8.00 -10.00
CA ASN A 74 7.39 -9.21 -10.18
C ASN A 74 5.90 -8.98 -9.82
N LEU A 75 5.61 -8.29 -8.71
CA LEU A 75 4.26 -7.96 -8.27
C LEU A 75 3.48 -7.21 -9.36
N PHE A 76 4.06 -6.10 -9.83
CA PHE A 76 3.39 -5.25 -10.81
C PHE A 76 3.31 -5.92 -12.19
N ALA A 77 4.32 -6.70 -12.58
CA ALA A 77 4.28 -7.50 -13.82
C ALA A 77 3.14 -8.53 -13.78
N LYS A 78 3.02 -9.32 -12.70
CA LYS A 78 1.94 -10.30 -12.54
C LYS A 78 0.56 -9.66 -12.51
N ALA A 79 0.42 -8.51 -11.83
CA ALA A 79 -0.85 -7.78 -11.79
C ALA A 79 -1.25 -7.31 -13.18
N TRP A 80 -0.30 -6.79 -13.95
CA TRP A 80 -0.54 -6.34 -15.32
C TRP A 80 -0.82 -7.50 -16.28
N GLU A 81 -0.06 -8.58 -16.19
CA GLU A 81 -0.27 -9.79 -17.00
C GLU A 81 -1.69 -10.37 -16.79
N LYS A 82 -2.13 -10.44 -15.52
CA LYS A 82 -3.42 -11.03 -15.19
C LYS A 82 -4.60 -10.13 -15.56
N PHE A 83 -4.53 -8.84 -15.30
CA PHE A 83 -5.69 -7.95 -15.39
C PHE A 83 -5.59 -6.89 -16.51
N GLY A 84 -4.43 -6.65 -17.06
CA GLY A 84 -4.20 -5.68 -18.15
C GLY A 84 -4.47 -4.21 -17.79
N ARG A 85 -4.81 -3.93 -16.51
CA ARG A 85 -5.10 -2.59 -16.02
C ARG A 85 -4.85 -2.45 -14.50
N LEU A 86 -4.50 -1.25 -14.08
CA LEU A 86 -4.35 -0.87 -12.66
C LEU A 86 -5.06 0.47 -12.45
N ASP A 87 -6.27 0.44 -11.94
CA ASP A 87 -7.07 1.66 -11.72
C ASP A 87 -6.70 2.37 -10.42
N VAL A 88 -6.43 1.58 -9.38
CA VAL A 88 -6.07 2.08 -8.05
C VAL A 88 -4.90 1.29 -7.50
N VAL A 89 -3.96 2.00 -6.90
CA VAL A 89 -2.90 1.39 -6.08
C VAL A 89 -2.94 2.02 -4.70
N ILE A 90 -2.99 1.18 -3.66
CA ILE A 90 -2.95 1.60 -2.25
C ILE A 90 -1.63 1.16 -1.64
N ALA A 91 -0.74 2.10 -1.41
CA ALA A 91 0.50 1.90 -0.67
C ALA A 91 0.18 1.91 0.84
N ASN A 92 -0.20 0.72 1.35
CA ASN A 92 -0.70 0.57 2.72
C ASN A 92 0.29 -0.15 3.65
N ALA A 93 1.18 -0.99 3.13
CA ALA A 93 2.14 -1.70 3.95
C ALA A 93 2.96 -0.74 4.83
N GLY A 94 3.12 -1.06 6.10
CA GLY A 94 3.86 -0.25 7.06
C GLY A 94 4.05 -0.96 8.39
N VAL A 95 4.91 -0.41 9.20
CA VAL A 95 5.22 -0.88 10.55
C VAL A 95 5.31 0.32 11.50
N ILE A 96 5.26 0.06 12.79
CA ILE A 96 5.44 1.08 13.82
C ILE A 96 6.46 0.60 14.83
N ASN A 97 7.27 1.51 15.35
CA ASN A 97 8.08 1.28 16.54
C ASN A 97 7.86 2.38 17.57
N PHE A 98 8.07 2.05 18.82
CA PHE A 98 7.95 2.98 19.93
C PHE A 98 9.27 3.07 20.67
N GLY A 99 9.68 4.28 21.03
CA GLY A 99 10.89 4.51 21.81
C GLY A 99 11.22 6.00 21.90
N ASN A 100 11.94 6.40 22.95
CA ASN A 100 12.48 7.76 23.01
C ASN A 100 13.53 7.91 21.90
N THR A 101 13.59 9.06 21.26
CA THR A 101 14.49 9.30 20.11
C THR A 101 15.96 8.93 20.40
N TRP A 102 16.42 9.18 21.62
CA TRP A 102 17.80 8.91 22.05
C TRP A 102 18.06 7.46 22.48
N GLU A 103 17.06 6.60 22.48
CA GLU A 103 17.15 5.18 22.86
C GLU A 103 16.98 4.25 21.64
N LEU A 104 16.48 4.77 20.51
CA LEU A 104 16.29 3.97 19.30
C LEU A 104 17.64 3.61 18.69
N THR A 105 17.78 2.34 18.30
CA THR A 105 18.97 1.91 17.53
C THR A 105 18.83 2.29 16.05
N ASP A 106 19.95 2.37 15.35
CA ASP A 106 20.00 2.68 13.92
C ASP A 106 19.15 1.67 13.12
N GLU A 107 19.22 0.37 13.48
CA GLU A 107 18.45 -0.69 12.80
C GLU A 107 16.94 -0.51 12.97
N GLN A 108 16.50 -0.05 14.16
CA GLN A 108 15.08 0.24 14.39
C GLN A 108 14.61 1.43 13.55
N VAL A 109 15.44 2.45 13.42
CA VAL A 109 15.16 3.63 12.59
C VAL A 109 15.15 3.24 11.12
N GLU A 110 16.18 2.58 10.62
CA GLU A 110 16.30 2.15 9.23
C GLU A 110 15.16 1.25 8.81
N LYS A 111 14.75 0.30 9.66
CA LYS A 111 13.63 -0.59 9.38
C LYS A 111 12.35 0.17 9.07
N VAL A 112 11.97 1.13 9.91
CA VAL A 112 10.74 1.91 9.71
C VAL A 112 10.84 2.80 8.48
N ILE A 113 11.96 3.49 8.30
CA ILE A 113 12.19 4.35 7.13
C ILE A 113 12.17 3.52 5.85
N ASN A 114 12.83 2.36 5.81
CA ASN A 114 12.86 1.51 4.62
C ASN A 114 11.49 0.95 4.26
N ILE A 115 10.67 0.58 5.24
CA ILE A 115 9.33 0.04 4.97
C ILE A 115 8.36 1.19 4.66
N ASP A 116 8.17 2.12 5.59
CA ASP A 116 7.07 3.08 5.54
C ASP A 116 7.30 4.22 4.54
N LEU A 117 8.56 4.59 4.26
CA LEU A 117 8.87 5.67 3.34
C LEU A 117 9.42 5.14 2.01
N ILE A 118 10.53 4.40 2.04
CA ILE A 118 11.17 3.92 0.80
C ILE A 118 10.32 2.84 0.12
N GLY A 119 9.67 1.97 0.90
CA GLY A 119 8.72 0.97 0.37
C GLY A 119 7.48 1.63 -0.27
N THR A 120 6.95 2.70 0.33
CA THR A 120 5.88 3.50 -0.26
C THR A 120 6.33 4.16 -1.56
N TRP A 121 7.51 4.81 -1.56
CA TRP A 121 8.09 5.38 -2.79
C TRP A 121 8.26 4.33 -3.89
N ARG A 122 8.71 3.13 -3.54
CA ARG A 122 8.90 2.05 -4.52
C ARG A 122 7.55 1.57 -5.07
N THR A 123 6.52 1.48 -4.24
CA THR A 123 5.15 1.19 -4.66
C THR A 123 4.64 2.26 -5.64
N ASP A 124 4.81 3.54 -5.30
CA ASP A 124 4.42 4.67 -6.15
C ASP A 124 5.17 4.67 -7.48
N LYS A 125 6.47 4.38 -7.47
CA LYS A 125 7.31 4.29 -8.68
C LYS A 125 6.72 3.28 -9.68
N TYR A 126 6.48 2.05 -9.24
CA TYR A 126 5.96 1.01 -10.14
C TYR A 126 4.51 1.27 -10.54
N ALA A 127 3.66 1.73 -9.62
CA ALA A 127 2.30 2.15 -9.94
C ALA A 127 2.30 3.20 -11.06
N THR A 128 3.11 4.23 -10.90
CA THR A 128 3.21 5.32 -11.88
C THR A 128 3.68 4.82 -13.25
N GLN A 129 4.66 3.93 -13.30
CA GLN A 129 5.17 3.38 -14.58
C GLN A 129 4.08 2.66 -15.39
N TYR A 130 3.22 1.89 -14.73
CA TYR A 130 2.11 1.20 -15.39
C TYR A 130 0.95 2.15 -15.71
N MET A 131 0.62 3.06 -14.81
CA MET A 131 -0.45 4.05 -15.02
C MET A 131 -0.13 5.05 -16.13
N LEU A 132 1.15 5.40 -16.33
CA LEU A 132 1.58 6.23 -17.46
C LEU A 132 1.37 5.53 -18.81
N LYS A 133 1.54 4.20 -18.88
CA LYS A 133 1.29 3.43 -20.11
C LYS A 133 -0.20 3.42 -20.48
N GLN A 134 -1.08 3.42 -19.49
CA GLN A 134 -2.54 3.42 -19.74
C GLN A 134 -3.17 4.81 -19.77
N GLY A 135 -2.45 5.86 -19.33
CA GLY A 135 -2.91 7.25 -19.37
C GLY A 135 -3.87 7.67 -18.24
N PHE A 136 -4.09 6.84 -17.24
CA PHE A 136 -4.92 7.14 -16.06
C PHE A 136 -4.50 6.30 -14.85
N GLY A 137 -4.95 6.71 -13.67
CA GLY A 137 -4.78 5.93 -12.44
C GLY A 137 -5.04 6.74 -11.18
N ARG A 138 -5.12 6.04 -10.06
CA ARG A 138 -5.21 6.64 -8.72
C ARG A 138 -4.25 5.95 -7.77
N ILE A 139 -3.40 6.72 -7.11
CA ILE A 139 -2.49 6.26 -6.07
C ILE A 139 -2.96 6.83 -4.75
N ILE A 140 -3.08 5.98 -3.75
CA ILE A 140 -3.48 6.34 -2.39
C ILE A 140 -2.39 5.87 -1.43
N ASN A 141 -1.68 6.82 -0.83
CA ASN A 141 -0.66 6.55 0.17
C ASN A 141 -1.24 6.57 1.57
N ILE A 142 -1.02 5.53 2.35
CA ILE A 142 -1.45 5.51 3.74
C ILE A 142 -0.36 6.19 4.59
N ALA A 143 -0.59 7.48 4.84
CA ALA A 143 0.19 8.28 5.78
C ALA A 143 -0.31 8.05 7.22
N SER A 144 -0.42 9.08 8.00
CA SER A 144 -0.95 9.06 9.37
C SER A 144 -1.18 10.51 9.83
N THR A 145 -1.97 10.72 10.87
CA THR A 145 -1.95 11.99 11.61
C THR A 145 -0.56 12.29 12.18
N SER A 146 0.28 11.27 12.44
CA SER A 146 1.70 11.45 12.79
C SER A 146 2.55 12.02 11.65
N GLY A 147 2.03 12.13 10.44
CA GLY A 147 2.61 12.90 9.33
C GLY A 147 2.22 14.38 9.32
N LEU A 148 1.31 14.79 10.20
CA LEU A 148 0.82 16.17 10.30
C LEU A 148 1.35 16.88 11.55
N TYR A 149 1.64 16.13 12.61
CA TYR A 149 2.21 16.63 13.86
C TYR A 149 3.11 15.58 14.53
N GLY A 150 3.99 16.04 15.43
CA GLY A 150 4.87 15.15 16.19
C GLY A 150 4.12 14.40 17.28
N THR A 151 4.45 13.13 17.47
CA THR A 151 3.90 12.28 18.53
C THR A 151 5.05 11.75 19.38
N PRO A 152 5.06 11.96 20.71
CA PRO A 152 6.09 11.42 21.59
C PRO A 152 6.27 9.92 21.40
N LYS A 153 7.52 9.45 21.45
CA LYS A 153 7.93 8.06 21.24
C LYS A 153 7.70 7.48 19.84
N LEU A 154 7.29 8.29 18.85
CA LEU A 154 7.07 7.89 17.47
C LEU A 154 7.96 8.65 16.48
N ALA A 155 9.17 9.05 16.88
CA ALA A 155 10.03 9.89 16.05
C ALA A 155 10.24 9.31 14.65
N THR A 156 10.65 8.06 14.54
CA THR A 156 10.92 7.42 13.26
C THR A 156 9.65 7.29 12.39
N TYR A 157 8.55 6.90 13.02
CA TYR A 157 7.26 6.79 12.33
C TYR A 157 6.77 8.15 11.82
N CYS A 158 6.90 9.21 12.64
CA CYS A 158 6.61 10.58 12.22
C CYS A 158 7.50 10.99 11.02
N MET A 159 8.81 10.76 11.10
CA MET A 159 9.74 11.03 9.98
C MET A 159 9.25 10.37 8.68
N ALA A 160 8.93 9.08 8.73
CA ALA A 160 8.45 8.35 7.57
C ALA A 160 7.13 8.92 7.03
N LYS A 161 6.14 9.16 7.89
CA LYS A 161 4.81 9.61 7.46
C LYS A 161 4.78 11.08 7.00
N TRP A 162 5.66 11.95 7.52
CA TRP A 162 5.92 13.28 6.95
C TRP A 162 6.55 13.15 5.56
N GLY A 163 7.51 12.24 5.39
CA GLY A 163 8.13 11.95 4.09
C GLY A 163 7.10 11.47 3.05
N VAL A 164 6.17 10.60 3.45
CA VAL A 164 5.08 10.10 2.58
C VAL A 164 4.18 11.27 2.12
N LEU A 165 3.88 12.23 2.97
CA LEU A 165 3.10 13.41 2.56
C LEU A 165 3.87 14.29 1.58
N GLY A 166 5.18 14.45 1.77
CA GLY A 166 6.06 15.14 0.82
C GLY A 166 6.09 14.45 -0.53
N LEU A 167 6.31 13.14 -0.55
CA LEU A 167 6.28 12.29 -1.74
C LEU A 167 4.94 12.42 -2.48
N THR A 168 3.82 12.28 -1.77
CA THR A 168 2.47 12.37 -2.34
C THR A 168 2.24 13.69 -3.05
N LYS A 169 2.58 14.81 -2.39
CA LYS A 169 2.42 16.15 -2.97
C LYS A 169 3.29 16.38 -4.20
N THR A 170 4.50 15.85 -4.19
CA THR A 170 5.43 15.96 -5.32
C THR A 170 4.94 15.14 -6.50
N LEU A 171 4.66 13.85 -6.26
CA LEU A 171 4.21 12.94 -7.32
C LEU A 171 2.88 13.42 -7.95
N ALA A 172 1.94 13.93 -7.13
CA ALA A 172 0.68 14.48 -7.65
C ALA A 172 0.90 15.61 -8.67
N LYS A 173 1.91 16.47 -8.46
CA LYS A 173 2.28 17.53 -9.42
C LYS A 173 2.97 16.99 -10.68
N GLU A 174 3.78 15.95 -10.55
CA GLU A 174 4.53 15.35 -11.66
C GLU A 174 3.60 14.63 -12.65
N VAL A 175 2.53 14.00 -12.15
CA VAL A 175 1.69 13.10 -12.96
C VAL A 175 0.24 13.59 -13.16
N GLY A 176 -0.17 14.66 -12.51
CA GLY A 176 -1.55 15.17 -12.58
C GLY A 176 -1.99 15.50 -14.01
N SER A 177 -1.13 16.14 -14.80
CA SER A 177 -1.40 16.43 -16.22
C SER A 177 -1.42 15.18 -17.11
N LYS A 178 -1.03 14.03 -16.58
CA LYS A 178 -0.98 12.73 -17.29
C LYS A 178 -2.15 11.81 -16.93
N GLY A 179 -3.19 12.36 -16.27
CA GLY A 179 -4.39 11.62 -15.90
C GLY A 179 -4.27 10.77 -14.63
N ILE A 180 -3.19 10.93 -13.86
CA ILE A 180 -2.95 10.16 -12.63
C ILE A 180 -3.18 11.06 -11.43
N ILE A 181 -4.02 10.60 -10.48
CA ILE A 181 -4.34 11.32 -9.25
C ILE A 181 -3.63 10.64 -8.08
N VAL A 182 -2.91 11.40 -7.28
CA VAL A 182 -2.19 10.91 -6.12
C VAL A 182 -2.67 11.64 -4.86
N ASN A 183 -3.12 10.88 -3.87
CA ASN A 183 -3.57 11.40 -2.58
C ASN A 183 -2.98 10.60 -1.42
N ALA A 184 -3.00 11.19 -0.23
CA ALA A 184 -2.69 10.51 1.01
C ALA A 184 -3.90 10.47 1.94
N LEU A 185 -4.08 9.34 2.64
CA LEU A 185 -4.95 9.24 3.81
C LEU A 185 -4.11 9.40 5.06
N CYS A 186 -4.62 10.16 6.04
CA CYS A 186 -3.97 10.38 7.32
C CYS A 186 -4.84 9.82 8.47
N PRO A 187 -4.91 8.48 8.63
CA PRO A 187 -5.70 7.89 9.69
C PRO A 187 -5.15 8.28 11.07
N THR A 188 -6.04 8.29 12.06
CA THR A 188 -5.67 8.29 13.47
C THR A 188 -5.48 6.84 13.94
N LYS A 189 -5.74 6.55 15.20
CA LYS A 189 -5.69 5.19 15.74
C LYS A 189 -6.82 4.37 15.14
N VAL A 190 -6.48 3.32 14.39
CA VAL A 190 -7.43 2.36 13.81
C VAL A 190 -7.25 1.02 14.51
N LYS A 191 -8.37 0.38 14.88
CA LYS A 191 -8.33 -0.94 15.53
C LYS A 191 -7.84 -2.00 14.55
N THR A 192 -6.56 -2.33 14.64
CA THR A 192 -5.86 -3.32 13.81
C THR A 192 -4.81 -4.03 14.66
N PRO A 193 -4.29 -5.19 14.22
CA PRO A 193 -3.20 -5.87 14.93
C PRO A 193 -1.97 -4.97 15.22
N MET A 194 -1.69 -4.00 14.36
CA MET A 194 -0.61 -3.03 14.57
C MET A 194 -0.80 -2.15 15.81
N CYS A 195 -2.03 -1.95 16.27
CA CYS A 195 -2.33 -1.11 17.45
C CYS A 195 -2.55 -1.91 18.75
N GLU A 196 -2.47 -3.24 18.65
CA GLU A 196 -2.60 -4.15 19.81
C GLU A 196 -1.24 -4.55 20.39
N THR A 197 -0.14 -4.15 19.75
CA THR A 197 1.25 -4.27 20.22
C THR A 197 1.72 -2.97 20.85
#